data_b62a25a80d02b402511c38efc67956d2
#
_entry.id   b62a25a80d02b402511c38efc67956d2
#
_cell.length_a   1.000
_cell.length_b   1.000
_cell.length_c   1.000
_cell.angle_alpha   90.00
_cell.angle_beta   90.00
_cell.angle_gamma   90.00
#
_symmetry.space_group_name_H-M   'P 1'
#
loop_
_entity.id
_entity.type
_entity.pdbx_description
1 polymer ?
#
loop_
_entity_poly.entity_id
_entity_poly.type
_entity_poly.pdbx_seq_one_letter_code
_entity_poly.pdbx_strand_id
1 'polypeptide(L)'
;MSKYCDITIKNHKKYNKKIVFVIFKDCYIDDPDEVDRIAEEYHKIVEENKGISSIVDTRGVQGCSKTLAFAKAKSLSKYEPLVKANLTCMAIVMDNMVTKMLLDAVTKVQPFVVPTSVVKENKAAMDYVISNFK
;
A
#
# COMPACT_ATOMS: atom_id res chain seq x y z
N MET A 1 -7.18 -15.84 -0.61
CA MET A 1 -6.68 -15.05 -1.76
C MET A 1 -7.66 -13.94 -2.11
N SER A 2 -7.18 -12.73 -2.25
CA SER A 2 -8.04 -11.60 -2.60
C SER A 2 -8.41 -11.59 -4.08
N LYS A 3 -9.62 -11.14 -4.40
CA LYS A 3 -10.02 -10.92 -5.78
C LYS A 3 -9.42 -9.63 -6.38
N TYR A 4 -8.90 -8.72 -5.56
CA TYR A 4 -8.35 -7.43 -6.02
C TYR A 4 -6.83 -7.43 -6.13
N CYS A 5 -6.13 -8.12 -5.25
CA CYS A 5 -4.68 -8.04 -5.21
C CYS A 5 -4.04 -9.31 -4.64
N ASP A 6 -2.75 -9.44 -4.90
CA ASP A 6 -1.89 -10.43 -4.26
C ASP A 6 -0.98 -9.73 -3.27
N ILE A 7 -0.84 -10.29 -2.08
CA ILE A 7 0.03 -9.78 -1.03
C ILE A 7 1.11 -10.83 -0.75
N THR A 8 2.37 -10.46 -0.97
CA THR A 8 3.50 -11.36 -0.76
C THR A 8 4.60 -10.67 0.03
N ILE A 9 5.39 -11.45 0.77
CA ILE A 9 6.56 -10.97 1.50
C ILE A 9 7.79 -11.54 0.82
N LYS A 10 8.79 -10.68 0.55
CA LYS A 10 10.08 -11.11 0.02
C LYS A 10 11.19 -10.52 0.87
N ASN A 11 12.27 -11.29 1.03
CA ASN A 11 13.46 -10.84 1.71
C ASN A 11 14.48 -10.36 0.67
N HIS A 12 14.96 -9.12 0.80
CA HIS A 12 16.01 -8.61 -0.07
C HIS A 12 17.35 -9.24 0.35
N LYS A 13 17.90 -10.09 -0.50
CA LYS A 13 19.09 -10.90 -0.17
C LYS A 13 20.29 -10.07 0.27
N LYS A 14 20.58 -8.99 -0.45
CA LYS A 14 21.76 -8.16 -0.20
C LYS A 14 21.70 -7.45 1.16
N TYR A 15 20.52 -6.94 1.52
CA TYR A 15 20.35 -6.12 2.72
C TYR A 15 19.68 -6.87 3.87
N ASN A 16 19.23 -8.09 3.63
CA ASN A 16 18.48 -8.89 4.61
C ASN A 16 17.30 -8.12 5.21
N LYS A 17 16.55 -7.41 4.36
CA LYS A 17 15.37 -6.63 4.74
C LYS A 17 14.14 -7.18 4.05
N LYS A 18 13.03 -7.24 4.78
CA LYS A 18 11.77 -7.73 4.23
C LYS A 18 11.00 -6.62 3.54
N ILE A 19 10.33 -6.97 2.46
CA ILE A 19 9.46 -6.06 1.71
C ILE A 19 8.12 -6.78 1.50
N VAL A 20 7.02 -6.12 1.86
CA VAL A 20 5.69 -6.60 1.51
C VAL A 20 5.27 -5.97 0.18
N PHE A 21 4.86 -6.83 -0.76
CA PHE A 21 4.37 -6.41 -2.07
C PHE A 21 2.85 -6.59 -2.11
N VAL A 22 2.15 -5.51 -2.44
CA VAL A 22 0.71 -5.53 -2.70
C VAL A 22 0.54 -5.21 -4.18
N ILE A 23 0.15 -6.19 -4.98
CA ILE A 23 0.04 -6.03 -6.44
C ILE A 23 -1.42 -6.18 -6.83
N PHE A 24 -2.04 -5.06 -7.27
CA PHE A 24 -3.43 -5.07 -7.71
C PHE A 24 -3.56 -5.68 -9.10
N LYS A 25 -4.56 -6.54 -9.24
CA LYS A 25 -4.99 -7.10 -10.53
C LYS A 25 -5.86 -6.08 -11.25
N ASP A 26 -6.18 -6.32 -12.51
CA ASP A 26 -7.16 -5.51 -13.22
C ASP A 26 -8.51 -5.59 -12.49
N CYS A 27 -8.92 -4.48 -11.88
CA CYS A 27 -10.12 -4.50 -11.05
C CYS A 27 -10.76 -3.12 -10.89
N TYR A 28 -12.05 -3.13 -10.56
CA TYR A 28 -12.79 -1.98 -10.07
C TYR A 28 -13.15 -2.26 -8.62
N ILE A 29 -12.72 -1.39 -7.71
CA ILE A 29 -12.88 -1.63 -6.27
C ILE A 29 -14.22 -1.08 -5.79
N ASP A 30 -15.15 -1.98 -5.44
CA ASP A 30 -16.49 -1.62 -5.02
C ASP A 30 -17.05 -2.49 -3.88
N ASP A 31 -16.27 -3.46 -3.39
CA ASP A 31 -16.71 -4.37 -2.32
C ASP A 31 -16.07 -3.97 -0.99
N PRO A 32 -16.84 -3.39 -0.04
CA PRO A 32 -16.28 -2.94 1.23
C PRO A 32 -15.71 -4.07 2.09
N ASP A 33 -16.31 -5.26 2.05
CA ASP A 33 -15.84 -6.39 2.85
C ASP A 33 -14.49 -6.89 2.36
N GLU A 34 -14.29 -6.90 1.04
CA GLU A 34 -13.02 -7.30 0.45
C GLU A 34 -11.92 -6.28 0.78
N VAL A 35 -12.25 -4.98 0.76
CA VAL A 35 -11.30 -3.94 1.15
C VAL A 35 -10.88 -4.11 2.61
N ASP A 36 -11.83 -4.39 3.49
CA ASP A 36 -11.53 -4.63 4.92
C ASP A 36 -10.63 -5.84 5.09
N ARG A 37 -10.88 -6.92 4.37
CA ARG A 37 -10.08 -8.13 4.44
C ARG A 37 -8.64 -7.90 3.98
N ILE A 38 -8.46 -7.15 2.88
CA ILE A 38 -7.12 -6.77 2.39
C ILE A 38 -6.40 -5.92 3.44
N ALA A 39 -7.10 -4.94 4.01
CA ALA A 39 -6.51 -4.08 5.03
C ALA A 39 -6.07 -4.86 6.26
N GLU A 40 -6.88 -5.80 6.74
CA GLU A 40 -6.55 -6.65 7.88
C GLU A 40 -5.32 -7.52 7.59
N GLU A 41 -5.30 -8.17 6.43
CA GLU A 41 -4.17 -9.03 6.03
C GLU A 41 -2.88 -8.24 5.92
N TYR A 42 -2.93 -7.09 5.25
CA TYR A 42 -1.77 -6.22 5.08
C TYR A 42 -1.22 -5.74 6.43
N HIS A 43 -2.09 -5.23 7.29
CA HIS A 43 -1.65 -4.68 8.56
C HIS A 43 -1.18 -5.75 9.54
N LYS A 44 -1.72 -6.97 9.44
CA LYS A 44 -1.21 -8.10 10.20
C LYS A 44 0.24 -8.42 9.82
N ILE A 45 0.54 -8.41 8.52
CA ILE A 45 1.92 -8.61 8.04
C ILE A 45 2.85 -7.53 8.56
N VAL A 46 2.42 -6.27 8.52
CA VAL A 46 3.21 -5.14 9.03
C VAL A 46 3.47 -5.29 10.53
N GLU A 47 2.44 -5.66 11.30
CA GLU A 47 2.56 -5.86 12.74
C GLU A 47 3.54 -6.97 13.09
N GLU A 48 3.53 -8.07 12.34
CA GLU A 48 4.38 -9.23 12.61
C GLU A 48 5.83 -9.06 12.11
N ASN A 49 6.11 -8.00 11.35
CA ASN A 49 7.41 -7.79 10.70
C ASN A 49 7.91 -6.36 10.91
N LYS A 50 8.31 -6.05 12.13
CA LYS A 50 8.82 -4.71 12.46
C LYS A 50 10.01 -4.33 11.58
N GLY A 51 9.98 -3.14 10.99
CA GLY A 51 11.02 -2.67 10.09
C GLY A 51 10.80 -3.03 8.63
N ILE A 52 9.68 -3.68 8.30
CA ILE A 52 9.33 -4.03 6.92
C ILE A 52 9.09 -2.77 6.09
N SER A 53 9.39 -2.83 4.79
CA SER A 53 9.01 -1.79 3.82
C SER A 53 7.89 -2.31 2.94
N SER A 54 7.16 -1.39 2.28
CA SER A 54 6.01 -1.74 1.46
C SER A 54 6.12 -1.20 0.05
N ILE A 55 5.77 -2.02 -0.94
CA ILE A 55 5.58 -1.60 -2.32
C ILE A 55 4.15 -1.96 -2.72
N VAL A 56 3.35 -0.95 -3.06
CA VAL A 56 1.96 -1.11 -3.46
C VAL A 56 1.83 -0.76 -4.94
N ASP A 57 1.60 -1.76 -5.77
CA ASP A 57 1.43 -1.57 -7.21
C ASP A 57 -0.06 -1.44 -7.53
N THR A 58 -0.48 -0.23 -7.84
CA THR A 58 -1.88 0.11 -8.11
C THR A 58 -2.23 0.16 -9.59
N ARG A 59 -1.30 -0.21 -10.48
CA ARG A 59 -1.51 -0.05 -11.93
C ARG A 59 -2.70 -0.85 -12.46
N GLY A 60 -3.06 -1.95 -11.80
CA GLY A 60 -4.23 -2.74 -12.18
C GLY A 60 -5.58 -2.12 -11.78
N VAL A 61 -5.58 -1.14 -10.89
CA VAL A 61 -6.83 -0.51 -10.42
C VAL A 61 -7.40 0.37 -11.52
N GLN A 62 -8.59 0.02 -12.02
CA GLN A 62 -9.28 0.76 -13.07
C GLN A 62 -10.20 1.83 -12.51
N GLY A 63 -10.58 1.71 -11.26
CA GLY A 63 -11.41 2.67 -10.58
C GLY A 63 -11.84 2.16 -9.21
N CYS A 64 -12.47 3.05 -8.45
CA CYS A 64 -12.97 2.76 -7.11
C CYS A 64 -14.21 3.62 -6.84
N SER A 65 -15.18 3.07 -6.13
CA SER A 65 -16.29 3.86 -5.63
C SER A 65 -15.78 4.97 -4.73
N LYS A 66 -16.11 6.22 -5.04
CA LYS A 66 -15.67 7.38 -4.25
C LYS A 66 -16.17 7.31 -2.80
N THR A 67 -17.43 6.93 -2.62
CA THR A 67 -18.01 6.77 -1.29
C THR A 67 -17.24 5.73 -0.49
N LEU A 68 -16.92 4.59 -1.11
CA LEU A 68 -16.14 3.54 -0.47
C LEU A 68 -14.72 4.02 -0.14
N ALA A 69 -14.06 4.72 -1.08
CA ALA A 69 -12.70 5.22 -0.88
C ALA A 69 -12.61 6.15 0.34
N PHE A 70 -13.55 7.10 0.47
CA PHE A 70 -13.56 8.02 1.61
C PHE A 70 -13.87 7.30 2.93
N ALA A 71 -14.87 6.40 2.93
CA ALA A 71 -15.23 5.66 4.12
C ALA A 71 -14.06 4.81 4.63
N LYS A 72 -13.33 4.14 3.71
CA LYS A 72 -12.19 3.29 4.08
C LYS A 72 -10.96 4.09 4.46
N ALA A 73 -10.72 5.24 3.83
CA ALA A 73 -9.63 6.12 4.22
C ALA A 73 -9.79 6.54 5.68
N LYS A 74 -11.01 6.92 6.07
CA LYS A 74 -11.29 7.31 7.44
C LYS A 74 -11.09 6.14 8.42
N SER A 75 -11.53 4.92 8.05
CA SER A 75 -11.37 3.74 8.91
C SER A 75 -9.92 3.29 9.06
N LEU A 76 -9.04 3.62 8.09
CA LEU A 76 -7.62 3.28 8.16
C LEU A 76 -6.88 4.02 9.28
N SER A 77 -7.45 5.08 9.83
CA SER A 77 -6.83 5.84 10.92
C SER A 77 -6.54 4.96 12.14
N LYS A 78 -7.30 3.89 12.35
CA LYS A 78 -7.06 2.94 13.45
C LYS A 78 -5.73 2.20 13.34
N TYR A 79 -5.16 2.09 12.13
CA TYR A 79 -3.89 1.41 11.90
C TYR A 79 -2.68 2.35 11.99
N GLU A 80 -2.89 3.65 12.13
CA GLU A 80 -1.81 4.64 12.14
C GLU A 80 -0.71 4.33 13.15
N PRO A 81 -1.01 4.05 14.43
CA PRO A 81 0.04 3.73 15.39
C PRO A 81 0.85 2.49 15.02
N LEU A 82 0.18 1.46 14.49
CA LEU A 82 0.81 0.22 14.05
C LEU A 82 1.76 0.45 12.86
N VAL A 83 1.30 1.20 11.87
CA VAL A 83 2.09 1.52 10.67
C VAL A 83 3.30 2.36 11.07
N LYS A 84 3.09 3.39 11.88
CA LYS A 84 4.16 4.29 12.32
C LYS A 84 5.24 3.55 13.11
N ALA A 85 4.85 2.56 13.90
CA ALA A 85 5.79 1.79 14.73
C ALA A 85 6.55 0.73 13.93
N ASN A 86 6.01 0.19 12.85
CA ASN A 86 6.53 -1.02 12.21
C ASN A 86 6.98 -0.84 10.76
N LEU A 87 6.36 0.07 9.99
CA LEU A 87 6.67 0.25 8.57
C LEU A 87 7.79 1.27 8.40
N THR A 88 8.85 0.91 7.67
CA THR A 88 9.98 1.81 7.42
C THR A 88 9.64 2.87 6.39
N CYS A 89 9.09 2.45 5.26
CA CYS A 89 8.69 3.34 4.17
C CYS A 89 7.71 2.63 3.24
N MET A 90 7.11 3.39 2.33
CA MET A 90 6.20 2.84 1.34
C MET A 90 6.46 3.48 -0.02
N ALA A 91 6.47 2.66 -1.07
CA ALA A 91 6.46 3.14 -2.45
C ALA A 91 5.15 2.73 -3.10
N ILE A 92 4.51 3.66 -3.78
CA ILE A 92 3.25 3.41 -4.50
C ILE A 92 3.54 3.52 -5.98
N VAL A 93 3.28 2.43 -6.72
CA VAL A 93 3.44 2.41 -8.17
C VAL A 93 2.09 2.74 -8.81
N MET A 94 2.02 3.80 -9.57
CA MET A 94 0.82 4.19 -10.31
C MET A 94 1.19 4.88 -11.62
N ASP A 95 0.41 4.62 -12.66
CA ASP A 95 0.70 5.11 -14.00
C ASP A 95 -0.49 5.80 -14.68
N ASN A 96 -1.57 6.07 -13.94
CA ASN A 96 -2.76 6.68 -14.53
C ASN A 96 -3.37 7.76 -13.63
N MET A 97 -4.13 8.67 -14.28
CA MET A 97 -4.73 9.81 -13.59
C MET A 97 -5.87 9.42 -12.65
N VAL A 98 -6.60 8.36 -12.96
CA VAL A 98 -7.72 7.91 -12.11
C VAL A 98 -7.21 7.52 -10.73
N THR A 99 -6.18 6.68 -10.68
CA THR A 99 -5.58 6.22 -9.44
C THR A 99 -4.95 7.39 -8.68
N LYS A 100 -4.30 8.31 -9.39
CA LYS A 100 -3.71 9.50 -8.78
C LYS A 100 -4.77 10.37 -8.11
N MET A 101 -5.89 10.61 -8.78
CA MET A 101 -6.99 11.40 -8.20
C MET A 101 -7.56 10.74 -6.96
N LEU A 102 -7.73 9.41 -6.98
CA LEU A 102 -8.19 8.67 -5.81
C LEU A 102 -7.20 8.77 -4.65
N LEU A 103 -5.91 8.64 -4.92
CA LEU A 103 -4.88 8.76 -3.90
C LEU A 103 -4.88 10.16 -3.28
N ASP A 104 -4.94 11.20 -4.12
CA ASP A 104 -4.97 12.59 -3.64
C ASP A 104 -6.19 12.83 -2.73
N ALA A 105 -7.36 12.30 -3.10
CA ALA A 105 -8.56 12.42 -2.31
C ALA A 105 -8.45 11.69 -0.97
N VAL A 106 -7.93 10.46 -0.99
CA VAL A 106 -7.77 9.63 0.21
C VAL A 106 -6.77 10.24 1.18
N THR A 107 -5.64 10.77 0.68
CA THR A 107 -4.59 11.34 1.54
C THR A 107 -4.99 12.66 2.19
N LYS A 108 -5.98 13.35 1.66
CA LYS A 108 -6.55 14.52 2.35
C LYS A 108 -7.29 14.12 3.63
N VAL A 109 -7.87 12.92 3.65
CA VAL A 109 -8.58 12.38 4.81
C VAL A 109 -7.62 11.68 5.76
N GLN A 110 -6.71 10.88 5.20
CA GLN A 110 -5.74 10.10 5.97
C GLN A 110 -4.34 10.27 5.36
N PRO A 111 -3.56 11.27 5.81
CA PRO A 111 -2.19 11.47 5.33
C PRO A 111 -1.28 10.29 5.65
N PHE A 112 -0.22 10.13 4.86
CA PHE A 112 0.80 9.12 5.13
C PHE A 112 1.56 9.44 6.42
N VAL A 113 1.79 8.40 7.24
CA VAL A 113 2.51 8.55 8.53
C VAL A 113 3.94 8.03 8.47
N VAL A 114 4.38 7.53 7.32
CA VAL A 114 5.76 7.08 7.07
C VAL A 114 6.25 7.69 5.77
N PRO A 115 7.58 7.74 5.54
CA PRO A 115 8.11 8.21 4.26
C PRO A 115 7.50 7.43 3.10
N THR A 116 6.95 8.15 2.13
CA THR A 116 6.22 7.55 1.00
C THR A 116 6.62 8.24 -0.29
N SER A 117 6.83 7.46 -1.35
CA SER A 117 7.07 7.97 -2.69
C SER A 117 6.08 7.37 -3.67
N VAL A 118 5.61 8.18 -4.60
CA VAL A 118 4.75 7.73 -5.70
C VAL A 118 5.58 7.70 -6.96
N VAL A 119 5.67 6.53 -7.59
CA VAL A 119 6.53 6.28 -8.75
C VAL A 119 5.74 5.61 -9.87
N LYS A 120 6.30 5.55 -11.08
CA LYS A 120 5.60 5.03 -12.26
C LYS A 120 5.92 3.58 -12.57
N GLU A 121 7.00 3.03 -12.00
CA GLU A 121 7.44 1.67 -12.33
C GLU A 121 8.07 0.97 -11.12
N ASN A 122 8.15 -0.36 -11.19
CA ASN A 122 8.66 -1.19 -10.10
C ASN A 122 10.13 -0.91 -9.78
N LYS A 123 10.95 -0.63 -10.77
CA LYS A 123 12.37 -0.33 -10.54
C LYS A 123 12.54 0.90 -9.66
N ALA A 124 11.80 1.97 -9.95
CA ALA A 124 11.85 3.20 -9.15
C ALA A 124 11.34 2.95 -7.73
N ALA A 125 10.32 2.10 -7.57
CA ALA A 125 9.81 1.72 -6.24
C ALA A 125 10.88 0.98 -5.44
N MET A 126 11.55 0.02 -6.06
CA MET A 126 12.61 -0.75 -5.40
C MET A 126 13.79 0.15 -5.03
N ASP A 127 14.21 1.04 -5.92
CA ASP A 127 15.29 1.98 -5.65
C ASP A 127 14.96 2.88 -4.45
N TYR A 128 13.73 3.36 -4.37
CA TYR A 128 13.29 4.16 -3.24
C TYR A 128 13.33 3.39 -1.93
N VAL A 129 12.81 2.16 -1.93
CA VAL A 129 12.79 1.30 -0.74
C VAL A 129 14.21 1.01 -0.27
N ILE A 130 15.11 0.65 -1.20
CA ILE A 130 16.52 0.37 -0.88
C ILE A 130 17.18 1.60 -0.27
N SER A 131 16.89 2.80 -0.78
CA SER A 131 17.47 4.04 -0.25
C SER A 131 17.06 4.32 1.21
N ASN A 132 15.99 3.68 1.69
CA ASN A 132 15.49 3.82 3.05
C ASN A 132 15.89 2.65 3.96
N PHE A 133 16.64 1.67 3.48
CA PHE A 133 17.16 0.60 4.32
C PHE A 133 18.20 1.16 5.28
N LYS A 134 18.17 0.69 6.50
CA LYS A 134 19.10 1.12 7.57
C LYS A 134 19.78 -0.06 8.22
#